data_624dab7bafe98e9f98422146da8bc009
#
_entry.id   624dab7bafe98e9f98422146da8bc009
#
_cell.length_a   1.000
_cell.length_b   1.000
_cell.length_c   1.000
_cell.angle_alpha   90.00
_cell.angle_beta   90.00
_cell.angle_gamma   90.00
#
_symmetry.space_group_name_H-M   'P 1'
#
loop_
_entity.id
_entity.type
_entity.pdbx_description
1 polymer ?
#
loop_
_entity_poly.entity_id
_entity_poly.type
_entity_poly.pdbx_seq_one_letter_code
_entity_poly.pdbx_strand_id
1 'polypeptide(L)'
;LRVDTRDASTEEEIRVDVNELAPPVISLVTPSIGLKVVAGREYILTPDIQNAEGATYLWTLNGNEVGTENTYTFKQDELGTYELTLTVANEDGQSEKTVSIEVVDKLPIEIVVPSSLYFTEDNTKYVELGRTLFVRPFVSISAEPSYQWILDGQPIEGANSLVYGFKPSKTGEHTLTFTVKYDNQITKATLTRNIAVSGVDEVSVNIPVKCCEAAGKRPFAAGNSIYSNKVYEFVPAPGQFVNETNTAGFNGESTHEAACAYAQKRLDNEQYVSLGGWGGYIVVGFDHSIENKGGYDFSIKGNAFDSSNEPGIVWVMQDVNGDGLPNDEWYELKGSEYGKPETIQDYAVTYFRPGPNMDTQWQDNKGNKGAIDRLGNYHPQEFYYPLWIEADSYTLYGTCLKARTEQSPSTGMWSNNPFGWGYADNIGDDMPNKDNPN
;
A
#
# COMPACT_ATOMS: atom_id res chain seq x y z
N LEU A 1 -19.60 27.71 44.16
CA LEU A 1 -19.80 29.09 44.66
C LEU A 1 -20.84 29.05 45.78
N ARG A 2 -20.48 29.58 46.94
CA ARG A 2 -21.41 29.69 48.07
C ARG A 2 -21.58 31.20 48.37
N VAL A 3 -22.82 31.62 48.49
CA VAL A 3 -23.19 32.99 48.90
C VAL A 3 -24.00 32.91 50.18
N ASP A 4 -23.50 33.46 51.27
CA ASP A 4 -24.13 33.56 52.55
C ASP A 4 -24.64 34.98 52.79
N THR A 5 -25.91 35.10 53.20
CA THR A 5 -26.48 36.33 53.71
C THR A 5 -26.83 36.16 55.19
N ARG A 6 -27.29 37.20 55.84
CA ARG A 6 -27.61 37.11 57.27
C ARG A 6 -28.71 36.09 57.61
N ASP A 7 -29.62 35.86 56.64
CA ASP A 7 -30.81 35.08 56.87
C ASP A 7 -30.93 33.85 55.93
N ALA A 8 -30.04 33.66 54.96
CA ALA A 8 -30.02 32.55 54.02
C ALA A 8 -28.63 32.29 53.41
N SER A 9 -28.38 31.08 53.01
CA SER A 9 -27.22 30.70 52.17
C SER A 9 -27.71 29.96 50.95
N THR A 10 -27.06 30.18 49.82
CA THR A 10 -27.27 29.40 48.60
C THR A 10 -25.91 28.91 48.06
N GLU A 11 -25.93 27.70 47.58
CA GLU A 11 -24.73 27.10 46.93
C GLU A 11 -25.10 26.77 45.49
N GLU A 12 -24.17 27.05 44.58
CA GLU A 12 -24.23 26.64 43.19
C GLU A 12 -22.93 25.92 42.82
N GLU A 13 -23.04 24.72 42.32
CA GLU A 13 -21.89 23.98 41.81
C GLU A 13 -21.60 24.44 40.38
N ILE A 14 -20.39 24.89 40.15
CA ILE A 14 -19.88 25.17 38.81
C ILE A 14 -18.92 24.02 38.48
N ARG A 15 -19.28 23.23 37.47
CA ARG A 15 -18.35 22.26 36.91
C ARG A 15 -17.40 22.99 35.98
N VAL A 16 -16.12 22.83 36.22
CA VAL A 16 -15.06 23.31 35.35
C VAL A 16 -14.37 22.07 34.79
N ASP A 17 -14.55 21.83 33.50
CA ASP A 17 -13.78 20.83 32.79
C ASP A 17 -12.49 21.49 32.29
N VAL A 18 -11.36 20.90 32.66
CA VAL A 18 -10.03 21.34 32.20
C VAL A 18 -9.57 20.32 31.17
N ASN A 19 -9.52 20.74 29.92
CA ASN A 19 -8.98 19.93 28.85
C ASN A 19 -7.47 20.21 28.66
N GLU A 20 -6.73 19.23 28.16
CA GLU A 20 -5.36 19.46 27.70
C GLU A 20 -5.40 20.35 26.44
N LEU A 21 -4.36 21.17 26.26
CA LEU A 21 -4.19 21.97 25.03
C LEU A 21 -4.07 21.03 23.83
N ALA A 22 -4.90 21.25 22.84
CA ALA A 22 -4.95 20.45 21.63
C ALA A 22 -4.82 21.34 20.37
N PRO A 23 -3.61 21.86 20.08
CA PRO A 23 -3.39 22.63 18.87
C PRO A 23 -3.69 21.79 17.62
N PRO A 24 -4.02 22.41 16.48
CA PRO A 24 -4.29 21.71 15.25
C PRO A 24 -3.10 20.85 14.80
N VAL A 25 -3.37 19.67 14.23
CA VAL A 25 -2.35 18.84 13.58
C VAL A 25 -2.71 18.71 12.10
N ILE A 26 -1.80 19.16 11.23
CA ILE A 26 -2.04 19.22 9.79
C ILE A 26 -1.33 18.04 9.12
N SER A 27 -2.11 17.20 8.43
CA SER A 27 -1.62 16.16 7.55
C SER A 27 -1.96 16.49 6.11
N LEU A 28 -0.95 16.58 5.27
CA LEU A 28 -1.10 16.81 3.85
C LEU A 28 -0.16 15.85 3.10
N VAL A 29 -0.74 14.82 2.50
CA VAL A 29 0.01 13.82 1.74
C VAL A 29 0.47 14.43 0.42
N THR A 30 1.77 14.33 0.16
CA THR A 30 2.36 14.68 -1.12
C THR A 30 2.95 13.41 -1.74
N PRO A 31 2.83 13.23 -3.09
CA PRO A 31 3.47 12.11 -3.77
C PRO A 31 4.98 12.05 -3.49
N SER A 32 5.56 10.85 -3.48
CA SER A 32 7.00 10.64 -3.23
C SER A 32 7.91 11.39 -4.22
N ILE A 33 7.43 11.62 -5.44
CA ILE A 33 8.11 12.41 -6.48
C ILE A 33 7.89 13.92 -6.36
N GLY A 34 7.26 14.37 -5.27
CA GLY A 34 6.80 15.75 -5.10
C GLY A 34 5.45 16.02 -5.78
N LEU A 35 4.86 17.13 -5.44
CA LEU A 35 3.60 17.54 -6.03
C LEU A 35 3.88 18.31 -7.33
N LYS A 36 3.44 17.73 -8.46
CA LYS A 36 3.56 18.33 -9.79
C LYS A 36 2.18 18.66 -10.34
N VAL A 37 2.01 19.88 -10.84
CA VAL A 37 0.75 20.35 -11.42
C VAL A 37 1.03 20.88 -12.83
N VAL A 38 0.21 20.49 -13.79
CA VAL A 38 0.35 21.04 -15.16
C VAL A 38 -0.12 22.48 -15.18
N ALA A 39 0.66 23.34 -15.83
CA ALA A 39 0.36 24.76 -15.98
C ALA A 39 -1.09 24.99 -16.47
N GLY A 40 -1.82 25.90 -15.82
CA GLY A 40 -3.21 26.22 -16.12
C GLY A 40 -4.25 25.22 -15.63
N ARG A 41 -3.85 24.06 -15.08
CA ARG A 41 -4.79 23.12 -14.44
C ARG A 41 -5.02 23.45 -12.97
N GLU A 42 -6.19 23.10 -12.50
CA GLU A 42 -6.58 23.20 -11.10
C GLU A 42 -6.18 21.93 -10.35
N TYR A 43 -5.63 22.12 -9.15
CA TYR A 43 -5.34 21.05 -8.20
C TYR A 43 -5.91 21.43 -6.85
N ILE A 44 -6.80 20.59 -6.32
CA ILE A 44 -7.45 20.85 -5.03
C ILE A 44 -6.64 20.17 -3.93
N LEU A 45 -6.16 21.00 -2.98
CA LEU A 45 -5.54 20.51 -1.76
C LEU A 45 -6.59 20.40 -0.67
N THR A 46 -6.70 19.19 -0.11
CA THR A 46 -7.62 18.87 0.99
C THR A 46 -6.80 18.26 2.11
N PRO A 47 -6.28 19.09 3.06
CA PRO A 47 -5.57 18.58 4.21
C PRO A 47 -6.51 17.83 5.15
N ASP A 48 -5.98 16.82 5.83
CA ASP A 48 -6.60 16.24 7.01
C ASP A 48 -6.11 16.99 8.25
N ILE A 49 -7.04 17.44 9.09
CA ILE A 49 -6.72 18.31 10.21
C ILE A 49 -7.40 17.79 11.46
N GLN A 50 -6.58 17.34 12.41
CA GLN A 50 -7.06 16.97 13.74
C GLN A 50 -7.15 18.24 14.62
N ASN A 51 -8.01 18.21 15.63
CA ASN A 51 -8.27 19.33 16.55
C ASN A 51 -8.71 20.62 15.84
N ALA A 52 -9.54 20.48 14.79
CA ALA A 52 -9.98 21.59 13.94
C ALA A 52 -11.20 22.34 14.46
N GLU A 53 -11.74 22.02 15.64
CA GLU A 53 -12.92 22.69 16.19
C GLU A 53 -12.63 24.17 16.46
N GLY A 54 -13.45 25.05 15.87
CA GLY A 54 -13.26 26.50 15.96
C GLY A 54 -12.02 27.04 15.24
N ALA A 55 -11.30 26.23 14.47
CA ALA A 55 -10.07 26.64 13.83
C ALA A 55 -10.27 27.64 12.68
N THR A 56 -9.29 28.51 12.50
CA THR A 56 -9.14 29.40 11.34
C THR A 56 -8.04 28.91 10.44
N TYR A 57 -8.15 29.19 9.15
CA TYR A 57 -7.25 28.72 8.11
C TYR A 57 -6.64 29.91 7.37
N LEU A 58 -5.36 29.81 7.03
CA LEU A 58 -4.68 30.78 6.20
C LEU A 58 -3.74 30.07 5.23
N TRP A 59 -4.03 30.22 3.93
CA TRP A 59 -3.14 29.76 2.87
C TRP A 59 -2.29 30.91 2.36
N THR A 60 -0.99 30.67 2.26
CA THR A 60 -0.07 31.61 1.63
C THR A 60 0.70 30.94 0.49
N LEU A 61 0.84 31.63 -0.63
CA LEU A 61 1.63 31.20 -1.79
C LEU A 61 2.85 32.11 -1.93
N ASN A 62 4.05 31.54 -1.80
CA ASN A 62 5.30 32.31 -1.76
C ASN A 62 5.23 33.49 -0.76
N GLY A 63 4.59 33.24 0.39
CA GLY A 63 4.41 34.22 1.46
C GLY A 63 3.26 35.23 1.28
N ASN A 64 2.52 35.20 0.18
CA ASN A 64 1.36 36.05 -0.04
C ASN A 64 0.06 35.28 0.27
N GLU A 65 -0.86 35.91 1.00
CA GLU A 65 -2.17 35.34 1.32
C GLU A 65 -2.97 35.06 0.05
N VAL A 66 -3.54 33.82 -0.02
CA VAL A 66 -4.29 33.35 -1.19
C VAL A 66 -5.62 32.68 -0.83
N GLY A 67 -5.90 32.40 0.44
CA GLY A 67 -7.17 31.79 0.85
C GLY A 67 -7.28 31.58 2.35
N THR A 68 -8.54 31.40 2.84
CA THR A 68 -8.88 31.20 4.25
C THR A 68 -9.85 30.06 4.49
N GLU A 69 -10.07 29.22 3.47
CA GLU A 69 -10.93 28.04 3.58
C GLU A 69 -10.12 26.80 4.01
N ASN A 70 -10.81 25.76 4.45
CA ASN A 70 -10.16 24.50 4.85
C ASN A 70 -9.55 23.72 3.66
N THR A 71 -9.90 24.08 2.44
CA THR A 71 -9.31 23.55 1.21
C THR A 71 -8.78 24.70 0.35
N TYR A 72 -7.82 24.37 -0.52
CA TYR A 72 -7.28 25.37 -1.44
C TYR A 72 -7.19 24.81 -2.85
N THR A 73 -7.67 25.59 -3.86
CA THR A 73 -7.51 25.25 -5.27
C THR A 73 -6.31 25.98 -5.83
N PHE A 74 -5.21 25.24 -6.01
CA PHE A 74 -4.00 25.74 -6.63
C PHE A 74 -4.14 25.79 -8.14
N LYS A 75 -3.74 26.90 -8.76
CA LYS A 75 -3.68 27.07 -10.21
C LYS A 75 -2.63 28.11 -10.56
N GLN A 76 -1.66 27.75 -11.41
CA GLN A 76 -0.64 28.66 -11.91
C GLN A 76 -0.39 28.39 -13.40
N ASP A 77 -0.17 29.44 -14.19
CA ASP A 77 0.14 29.35 -15.63
C ASP A 77 1.65 29.38 -15.89
N GLU A 78 2.46 29.86 -14.96
CA GLU A 78 3.91 29.98 -15.12
C GLU A 78 4.61 28.76 -14.54
N LEU A 79 5.55 28.19 -15.36
CA LEU A 79 6.38 27.07 -14.90
C LEU A 79 7.30 27.52 -13.78
N GLY A 80 7.53 26.66 -12.80
CA GLY A 80 8.40 26.94 -11.68
C GLY A 80 7.97 26.24 -10.40
N THR A 81 8.69 26.50 -9.33
CA THR A 81 8.41 25.95 -8.01
C THR A 81 7.72 27.00 -7.15
N TYR A 82 6.68 26.59 -6.48
CA TYR A 82 5.84 27.43 -5.61
C TYR A 82 5.78 26.82 -4.22
N GLU A 83 6.02 27.64 -3.20
CA GLU A 83 5.88 27.23 -1.80
C GLU A 83 4.47 27.62 -1.32
N LEU A 84 3.64 26.62 -1.05
CA LEU A 84 2.30 26.80 -0.50
C LEU A 84 2.30 26.41 0.96
N THR A 85 1.94 27.33 1.84
CA THR A 85 1.87 27.09 3.28
C THR A 85 0.44 27.23 3.78
N LEU A 86 -0.02 26.24 4.54
CA LEU A 86 -1.24 26.29 5.32
C LEU A 86 -0.89 26.54 6.78
N THR A 87 -1.45 27.57 7.36
CA THR A 87 -1.47 27.81 8.81
C THR A 87 -2.88 27.55 9.32
N VAL A 88 -3.00 26.73 10.35
CA VAL A 88 -4.28 26.46 11.05
C VAL A 88 -4.12 26.86 12.51
N ALA A 89 -5.05 27.63 13.03
CA ALA A 89 -5.03 28.11 14.41
C ALA A 89 -6.39 27.91 15.08
N ASN A 90 -6.38 27.37 16.30
CA ASN A 90 -7.52 27.31 17.21
C ASN A 90 -7.19 28.04 18.52
N GLU A 91 -8.06 27.95 19.54
CA GLU A 91 -7.82 28.60 20.85
C GLU A 91 -6.60 28.04 21.61
N ASP A 92 -6.18 26.79 21.29
CA ASP A 92 -5.09 26.10 21.96
C ASP A 92 -3.73 26.30 21.29
N GLY A 93 -3.70 26.88 20.07
CA GLY A 93 -2.46 27.14 19.36
C GLY A 93 -2.57 27.15 17.84
N GLN A 94 -1.42 27.11 17.18
CA GLN A 94 -1.35 27.06 15.72
C GLN A 94 -0.33 26.04 15.23
N SER A 95 -0.56 25.56 14.01
CA SER A 95 0.37 24.69 13.27
C SER A 95 0.49 25.14 11.82
N GLU A 96 1.63 24.85 11.23
CA GLU A 96 1.92 25.18 9.84
C GLU A 96 2.38 23.94 9.06
N LYS A 97 1.96 23.87 7.80
CA LYS A 97 2.44 22.87 6.85
C LYS A 97 2.75 23.52 5.52
N THR A 98 4.01 23.42 5.10
CA THR A 98 4.44 23.89 3.77
C THR A 98 4.61 22.73 2.83
N VAL A 99 4.15 22.91 1.60
CA VAL A 99 4.37 21.99 0.47
C VAL A 99 4.96 22.74 -0.71
N SER A 100 5.92 22.11 -1.37
CA SER A 100 6.52 22.63 -2.60
C SER A 100 5.74 22.05 -3.78
N ILE A 101 5.26 22.91 -4.66
CA ILE A 101 4.49 22.55 -5.87
C ILE A 101 5.29 22.94 -7.09
N GLU A 102 5.66 21.95 -7.90
CA GLU A 102 6.30 22.20 -9.20
C GLU A 102 5.24 22.32 -10.29
N VAL A 103 5.15 23.50 -10.92
CA VAL A 103 4.31 23.69 -12.11
C VAL A 103 5.11 23.32 -13.33
N VAL A 104 4.61 22.32 -14.05
CA VAL A 104 5.26 21.70 -15.20
C VAL A 104 4.41 21.89 -16.46
N ASP A 105 5.03 21.79 -17.63
CA ASP A 105 4.33 21.82 -18.91
C ASP A 105 3.53 20.54 -19.16
N LYS A 106 3.99 19.43 -18.58
CA LYS A 106 3.40 18.09 -18.66
C LYS A 106 3.76 17.24 -17.44
N LEU A 107 2.90 16.30 -17.09
CA LEU A 107 3.24 15.31 -16.05
C LEU A 107 4.21 14.27 -16.61
N PRO A 108 5.22 13.85 -15.85
CA PRO A 108 6.08 12.75 -16.26
C PRO A 108 5.28 11.44 -16.30
N ILE A 109 5.57 10.60 -17.28
CA ILE A 109 5.08 9.23 -17.33
C ILE A 109 6.05 8.37 -16.53
N GLU A 110 5.56 7.75 -15.49
CA GLU A 110 6.30 6.75 -14.72
C GLU A 110 5.70 5.38 -14.98
N ILE A 111 6.56 4.42 -15.26
CA ILE A 111 6.18 3.01 -15.44
C ILE A 111 6.89 2.21 -14.36
N VAL A 112 6.14 1.55 -13.52
CA VAL A 112 6.65 0.60 -12.53
C VAL A 112 6.23 -0.80 -12.91
N VAL A 113 7.22 -1.69 -13.08
CA VAL A 113 7.01 -3.12 -13.20
C VAL A 113 7.48 -3.73 -11.88
N PRO A 114 6.58 -4.13 -10.98
CA PRO A 114 6.97 -4.62 -9.68
C PRO A 114 7.93 -5.81 -9.77
N SER A 115 8.95 -5.81 -8.94
CA SER A 115 9.80 -6.99 -8.72
C SER A 115 9.02 -8.07 -7.99
N SER A 116 9.49 -9.31 -8.06
CA SER A 116 8.86 -10.42 -7.34
C SER A 116 8.97 -10.25 -5.81
N LEU A 117 9.97 -9.50 -5.35
CA LEU A 117 10.24 -9.18 -3.94
C LEU A 117 10.53 -7.68 -3.80
N TYR A 118 10.27 -7.12 -2.62
CA TYR A 118 10.53 -5.71 -2.33
C TYR A 118 12.03 -5.40 -2.21
N PHE A 119 12.78 -6.26 -1.50
CA PHE A 119 14.20 -6.05 -1.21
C PHE A 119 15.13 -6.64 -2.28
N THR A 120 14.73 -6.66 -3.54
CA THR A 120 15.58 -7.10 -4.65
C THR A 120 15.71 -6.00 -5.70
N GLU A 121 16.90 -5.84 -6.24
CA GLU A 121 17.17 -4.98 -7.39
C GLU A 121 17.01 -5.75 -8.72
N ASP A 122 17.03 -7.09 -8.67
CA ASP A 122 16.82 -7.92 -9.87
C ASP A 122 15.36 -7.90 -10.30
N ASN A 123 15.12 -7.39 -11.49
CA ASN A 123 13.80 -7.28 -12.11
C ASN A 123 13.59 -8.32 -13.22
N THR A 124 14.48 -9.30 -13.34
CA THR A 124 14.35 -10.38 -14.31
C THR A 124 13.10 -11.21 -14.00
N LYS A 125 12.27 -11.42 -15.01
CA LYS A 125 11.10 -12.30 -14.91
C LYS A 125 11.48 -13.68 -15.45
N TYR A 126 11.15 -14.71 -14.69
CA TYR A 126 11.39 -16.10 -15.09
C TYR A 126 10.09 -16.75 -15.50
N VAL A 127 10.14 -17.59 -16.54
CA VAL A 127 8.97 -18.33 -17.03
C VAL A 127 9.36 -19.70 -17.55
N GLU A 128 8.56 -20.70 -17.24
CA GLU A 128 8.71 -22.06 -17.77
C GLU A 128 8.29 -22.10 -19.24
N LEU A 129 9.03 -22.83 -20.06
CA LEU A 129 8.69 -23.04 -21.46
C LEU A 129 7.26 -23.56 -21.63
N GLY A 130 6.48 -22.87 -22.46
CA GLY A 130 5.09 -23.22 -22.74
C GLY A 130 4.07 -22.67 -21.75
N ARG A 131 4.49 -22.10 -20.64
CA ARG A 131 3.62 -21.34 -19.73
C ARG A 131 3.49 -19.87 -20.16
N THR A 132 2.51 -19.17 -19.61
CA THR A 132 2.29 -17.75 -19.89
C THR A 132 2.70 -16.93 -18.68
N LEU A 133 3.64 -16.03 -18.89
CA LEU A 133 4.01 -14.95 -17.94
C LEU A 133 3.07 -13.78 -18.17
N PHE A 134 2.35 -13.36 -17.14
CA PHE A 134 1.54 -12.13 -17.19
C PHE A 134 2.31 -10.96 -16.59
N VAL A 135 2.66 -9.99 -17.42
CA VAL A 135 3.31 -8.76 -16.96
C VAL A 135 2.27 -7.65 -16.79
N ARG A 136 2.26 -7.04 -15.61
CA ARG A 136 1.29 -6.03 -15.16
C ARG A 136 2.01 -4.76 -14.70
N PRO A 137 2.32 -3.82 -15.60
CA PRO A 137 2.90 -2.55 -15.22
C PRO A 137 1.90 -1.64 -14.52
N PHE A 138 2.40 -0.76 -13.68
CA PHE A 138 1.66 0.39 -13.13
C PHE A 138 2.13 1.64 -13.85
N VAL A 139 1.19 2.50 -14.24
CA VAL A 139 1.46 3.74 -15.00
C VAL A 139 0.89 4.92 -14.22
N SER A 140 1.68 5.97 -14.02
CA SER A 140 1.30 7.14 -13.22
C SER A 140 0.21 8.01 -13.84
N ILE A 141 -0.06 7.88 -15.15
CA ILE A 141 -1.04 8.70 -15.89
C ILE A 141 -2.41 8.03 -15.86
N SER A 142 -3.42 8.76 -15.35
CA SER A 142 -4.81 8.33 -15.29
C SER A 142 -5.64 8.68 -16.55
N ALA A 143 -5.13 9.56 -17.44
CA ALA A 143 -5.76 9.82 -18.73
C ALA A 143 -5.52 8.63 -19.66
N GLU A 144 -6.35 8.45 -20.68
CA GLU A 144 -6.33 7.29 -21.59
C GLU A 144 -5.04 7.21 -22.43
N PRO A 145 -3.94 6.62 -21.93
CA PRO A 145 -2.73 6.41 -22.71
C PRO A 145 -2.94 5.26 -23.70
N SER A 146 -2.14 5.23 -24.75
CA SER A 146 -2.01 4.06 -25.60
C SER A 146 -0.78 3.26 -25.22
N TYR A 147 -0.86 1.94 -25.41
CA TYR A 147 0.18 1.00 -25.02
C TYR A 147 0.69 0.23 -26.23
N GLN A 148 1.95 -0.20 -26.18
CA GLN A 148 2.53 -1.13 -27.13
C GLN A 148 3.54 -2.03 -26.43
N TRP A 149 3.40 -3.34 -26.65
CA TRP A 149 4.40 -4.33 -26.27
C TRP A 149 5.31 -4.68 -27.43
N ILE A 150 6.58 -4.87 -27.12
CA ILE A 150 7.65 -5.17 -28.08
C ILE A 150 8.42 -6.36 -27.52
N LEU A 151 8.71 -7.36 -28.34
CA LEU A 151 9.51 -8.51 -27.98
C LEU A 151 10.81 -8.51 -28.79
N ASP A 152 11.96 -8.53 -28.12
CA ASP A 152 13.30 -8.58 -28.73
C ASP A 152 13.46 -7.50 -29.83
N GLY A 153 12.94 -6.31 -29.57
CA GLY A 153 12.97 -5.16 -30.50
C GLY A 153 11.92 -5.18 -31.61
N GLN A 154 11.03 -6.19 -31.66
CA GLN A 154 9.97 -6.25 -32.66
C GLN A 154 8.60 -6.00 -32.03
N PRO A 155 7.82 -5.03 -32.54
CA PRO A 155 6.45 -4.79 -32.06
C PRO A 155 5.58 -6.04 -32.19
N ILE A 156 4.83 -6.33 -31.13
CA ILE A 156 3.86 -7.43 -31.13
C ILE A 156 2.52 -6.91 -31.64
N GLU A 157 2.03 -7.46 -32.73
CA GLU A 157 0.77 -7.04 -33.33
C GLU A 157 -0.41 -7.27 -32.37
N GLY A 158 -1.25 -6.25 -32.19
CA GLY A 158 -2.42 -6.30 -31.30
C GLY A 158 -2.12 -6.27 -29.80
N ALA A 159 -0.85 -6.23 -29.37
CA ALA A 159 -0.48 -6.15 -27.96
C ALA A 159 -0.49 -4.67 -27.48
N ASN A 160 -1.70 -4.15 -27.27
CA ASN A 160 -1.96 -2.75 -26.92
C ASN A 160 -2.72 -2.57 -25.59
N SER A 161 -2.73 -3.60 -24.74
CA SER A 161 -3.32 -3.55 -23.42
C SER A 161 -2.25 -3.29 -22.34
N LEU A 162 -2.67 -2.76 -21.18
CA LEU A 162 -1.78 -2.56 -20.03
C LEU A 162 -1.12 -3.87 -19.59
N VAL A 163 -1.89 -4.94 -19.54
CA VAL A 163 -1.42 -6.28 -19.18
C VAL A 163 -1.12 -7.09 -20.43
N TYR A 164 0.03 -7.76 -20.44
CA TYR A 164 0.42 -8.65 -21.54
C TYR A 164 0.77 -10.06 -21.04
N GLY A 165 0.26 -11.07 -21.74
CA GLY A 165 0.60 -12.47 -21.50
C GLY A 165 1.66 -12.94 -22.50
N PHE A 166 2.90 -13.04 -22.06
CA PHE A 166 4.01 -13.57 -22.84
C PHE A 166 4.08 -15.09 -22.72
N LYS A 167 4.01 -15.80 -23.87
CA LYS A 167 4.17 -17.26 -23.93
C LYS A 167 5.38 -17.61 -24.80
N PRO A 168 6.53 -17.91 -24.20
CA PRO A 168 7.74 -18.25 -24.96
C PRO A 168 7.58 -19.57 -25.71
N SER A 169 8.17 -19.63 -26.90
CA SER A 169 8.21 -20.85 -27.75
C SER A 169 9.56 -21.57 -27.68
N LYS A 170 10.56 -20.98 -27.04
CA LYS A 170 11.91 -21.53 -26.84
C LYS A 170 12.51 -21.00 -25.55
N THR A 171 13.43 -21.77 -24.99
CA THR A 171 14.23 -21.33 -23.85
C THR A 171 15.24 -20.24 -24.26
N GLY A 172 15.68 -19.46 -23.28
CA GLY A 172 16.67 -18.40 -23.46
C GLY A 172 16.23 -17.07 -22.89
N GLU A 173 17.04 -16.06 -23.17
CA GLU A 173 16.82 -14.70 -22.73
C GLU A 173 15.97 -13.95 -23.76
N HIS A 174 15.06 -13.16 -23.28
CA HIS A 174 14.18 -12.27 -24.03
C HIS A 174 14.12 -10.91 -23.37
N THR A 175 13.77 -9.90 -24.13
CA THR A 175 13.47 -8.57 -23.63
C THR A 175 12.04 -8.20 -24.04
N LEU A 176 11.15 -8.06 -23.07
CA LEU A 176 9.88 -7.39 -23.28
C LEU A 176 10.08 -5.91 -23.05
N THR A 177 9.62 -5.08 -24.00
CA THR A 177 9.59 -3.63 -23.81
C THR A 177 8.14 -3.18 -23.78
N PHE A 178 7.78 -2.49 -22.71
CA PHE A 178 6.46 -1.87 -22.57
C PHE A 178 6.58 -0.38 -22.84
N THR A 179 5.81 0.12 -23.80
CA THR A 179 5.80 1.51 -24.22
C THR A 179 4.45 2.13 -23.90
N VAL A 180 4.47 3.30 -23.28
CA VAL A 180 3.31 4.13 -22.99
C VAL A 180 3.40 5.41 -23.80
N LYS A 181 2.35 5.75 -24.53
CA LYS A 181 2.21 7.01 -25.26
C LYS A 181 1.02 7.79 -24.72
N TYR A 182 1.25 9.04 -24.43
CA TYR A 182 0.25 9.96 -23.92
C TYR A 182 0.20 11.22 -24.77
N ASP A 183 -0.98 11.59 -25.26
CA ASP A 183 -1.17 12.82 -26.02
C ASP A 183 -1.49 13.99 -25.07
N ASN A 184 -0.52 14.86 -24.88
CA ASN A 184 -0.64 16.08 -24.09
C ASN A 184 -1.44 17.21 -24.78
N GLN A 185 -1.94 17.01 -25.99
CA GLN A 185 -2.61 18.09 -26.77
C GLN A 185 -3.89 18.60 -26.09
N ILE A 186 -4.53 17.81 -25.24
CA ILE A 186 -5.69 18.22 -24.43
C ILE A 186 -5.36 19.44 -23.55
N THR A 187 -4.10 19.64 -23.20
CA THR A 187 -3.62 20.77 -22.40
C THR A 187 -3.53 22.09 -23.17
N LYS A 188 -3.41 22.05 -24.50
CA LYS A 188 -3.29 23.26 -25.32
C LYS A 188 -4.55 24.13 -25.33
N ALA A 189 -5.73 23.53 -25.19
CA ALA A 189 -6.99 24.26 -25.27
C ALA A 189 -7.31 25.07 -24.00
N THR A 190 -6.61 24.79 -22.88
CA THR A 190 -6.83 25.42 -21.58
C THR A 190 -5.76 26.44 -21.19
N LEU A 191 -4.64 26.52 -21.93
CA LEU A 191 -3.57 27.46 -21.66
C LEU A 191 -3.79 28.77 -22.40
N THR A 192 -3.88 29.88 -21.66
CA THR A 192 -4.02 31.24 -22.20
C THR A 192 -2.71 31.83 -22.77
N ARG A 193 -1.59 31.10 -22.65
CA ARG A 193 -0.27 31.48 -23.18
C ARG A 193 0.29 30.42 -24.11
N ASN A 194 1.13 30.89 -25.09
CA ASN A 194 1.87 30.07 -26.05
C ASN A 194 3.00 29.25 -25.34
N ILE A 195 2.64 28.38 -24.45
CA ILE A 195 3.58 27.34 -23.94
C ILE A 195 3.64 26.30 -25.07
N ALA A 196 4.82 26.04 -25.59
CA ALA A 196 5.05 25.00 -26.60
C ALA A 196 4.90 23.62 -25.89
N VAL A 197 3.67 23.10 -25.80
CA VAL A 197 3.42 21.74 -25.35
C VAL A 197 3.74 20.80 -26.50
N SER A 198 4.74 19.95 -26.35
CA SER A 198 5.04 18.87 -27.30
C SER A 198 3.87 17.88 -27.32
N GLY A 199 3.43 17.47 -28.54
CA GLY A 199 2.17 16.75 -28.73
C GLY A 199 2.09 15.39 -27.99
N VAL A 200 2.99 14.46 -28.26
CA VAL A 200 2.94 13.09 -27.73
C VAL A 200 4.18 12.83 -26.91
N ASP A 201 3.99 12.38 -25.66
CA ASP A 201 5.05 11.83 -24.84
C ASP A 201 5.07 10.31 -24.96
N GLU A 202 6.27 9.76 -25.02
CA GLU A 202 6.50 8.33 -25.12
C GLU A 202 7.57 7.92 -24.11
N VAL A 203 7.26 6.96 -23.28
CA VAL A 203 8.20 6.37 -22.30
C VAL A 203 8.14 4.86 -22.44
N SER A 204 9.28 4.21 -22.35
CA SER A 204 9.41 2.76 -22.43
C SER A 204 10.23 2.22 -21.28
N VAL A 205 9.89 1.01 -20.83
CA VAL A 205 10.67 0.22 -19.88
C VAL A 205 11.00 -1.12 -20.49
N ASN A 206 12.24 -1.57 -20.30
CA ASN A 206 12.69 -2.90 -20.68
C ASN A 206 12.57 -3.84 -19.50
N ILE A 207 12.02 -5.02 -19.76
CA ILE A 207 11.75 -6.07 -18.79
C ILE A 207 12.53 -7.30 -19.25
N PRO A 208 13.64 -7.64 -18.58
CA PRO A 208 14.37 -8.86 -18.92
C PRO A 208 13.52 -10.07 -18.55
N VAL A 209 13.42 -11.02 -19.47
CA VAL A 209 12.70 -12.28 -19.27
C VAL A 209 13.61 -13.45 -19.60
N LYS A 210 13.67 -14.43 -18.74
CA LYS A 210 14.40 -15.67 -18.97
C LYS A 210 13.43 -16.84 -19.01
N CYS A 211 13.35 -17.48 -20.18
CA CYS A 211 12.58 -18.72 -20.35
C CYS A 211 13.45 -19.92 -20.01
N CYS A 212 13.02 -20.70 -19.03
CA CYS A 212 13.70 -21.88 -18.54
C CYS A 212 12.95 -23.17 -18.90
N GLU A 213 13.65 -24.30 -19.05
CA GLU A 213 13.03 -25.59 -18.84
C GLU A 213 12.62 -25.70 -17.37
N ALA A 214 11.53 -26.41 -17.10
CA ALA A 214 11.09 -26.60 -15.72
C ALA A 214 12.19 -27.19 -14.84
N ALA A 215 12.49 -26.58 -13.72
CA ALA A 215 13.32 -27.21 -12.71
C ALA A 215 12.63 -28.44 -12.16
N GLY A 216 13.42 -29.46 -11.85
CA GLY A 216 12.89 -30.70 -11.30
C GLY A 216 12.23 -30.48 -9.94
N LYS A 217 11.21 -31.29 -9.63
CA LYS A 217 10.62 -31.33 -8.30
C LYS A 217 11.65 -31.73 -7.25
N ARG A 218 11.58 -31.12 -6.08
CA ARG A 218 12.29 -31.54 -4.87
C ARG A 218 11.36 -32.45 -4.06
N PRO A 219 11.46 -33.80 -4.19
CA PRO A 219 10.52 -34.70 -3.53
C PRO A 219 10.70 -34.62 -2.00
N PHE A 220 9.61 -34.82 -1.27
CA PHE A 220 9.64 -34.96 0.18
C PHE A 220 10.50 -36.19 0.56
N ALA A 221 11.47 -36.00 1.43
CA ALA A 221 12.41 -37.04 1.87
C ALA A 221 12.53 -37.07 3.40
N ALA A 222 13.12 -38.13 3.92
CA ALA A 222 13.40 -38.23 5.36
C ALA A 222 14.30 -37.07 5.82
N GLY A 223 13.81 -36.32 6.80
CA GLY A 223 14.47 -35.12 7.34
C GLY A 223 13.89 -33.81 6.85
N ASN A 224 13.03 -33.81 5.83
CA ASN A 224 12.28 -32.62 5.46
C ASN A 224 11.18 -32.30 6.50
N SER A 225 10.94 -31.00 6.65
CA SER A 225 9.87 -30.48 7.48
C SER A 225 8.55 -30.44 6.70
N ILE A 226 7.44 -30.79 7.35
CA ILE A 226 6.10 -30.54 6.80
C ILE A 226 5.69 -29.06 6.95
N TYR A 227 6.45 -28.26 7.71
CA TYR A 227 6.24 -26.84 7.89
C TYR A 227 7.15 -26.03 6.97
N SER A 228 6.78 -24.79 6.73
CA SER A 228 7.70 -23.82 6.12
C SER A 228 8.95 -23.70 6.99
N ASN A 229 10.12 -23.63 6.35
CA ASN A 229 11.40 -23.67 7.05
C ASN A 229 12.28 -22.45 6.79
N LYS A 230 11.80 -21.49 6.00
CA LYS A 230 12.54 -20.27 5.72
C LYS A 230 11.59 -19.11 5.42
N VAL A 231 11.81 -17.99 6.09
CA VAL A 231 11.25 -16.68 5.71
C VAL A 231 12.26 -16.00 4.81
N TYR A 232 11.87 -15.72 3.58
CA TYR A 232 12.69 -15.04 2.59
C TYR A 232 12.50 -13.54 2.63
N GLU A 233 11.28 -13.09 2.89
CA GLU A 233 10.95 -11.68 2.95
C GLU A 233 9.79 -11.44 3.92
N PHE A 234 9.86 -10.35 4.66
CA PHE A 234 8.82 -9.91 5.57
C PHE A 234 8.61 -8.41 5.44
N VAL A 235 7.54 -8.03 4.77
CA VAL A 235 7.19 -6.64 4.43
C VAL A 235 5.75 -6.35 4.85
N PRO A 236 5.49 -6.14 6.16
CA PRO A 236 4.16 -5.74 6.59
C PRO A 236 3.83 -4.32 6.12
N ALA A 237 2.55 -4.06 5.91
CA ALA A 237 2.04 -2.71 5.88
C ALA A 237 2.02 -2.10 7.30
N PRO A 238 1.94 -0.78 7.48
CA PRO A 238 1.79 -0.18 8.79
C PRO A 238 0.57 -0.72 9.54
N GLY A 239 0.70 -0.92 10.85
CA GLY A 239 -0.38 -1.46 11.65
C GLY A 239 -0.04 -1.51 13.14
N GLN A 240 -1.07 -1.62 13.97
CA GLN A 240 -0.98 -1.55 15.43
C GLN A 240 -0.11 -2.63 16.08
N PHE A 241 0.08 -3.78 15.43
CA PHE A 241 0.93 -4.86 15.91
C PHE A 241 2.32 -4.90 15.26
N VAL A 242 2.57 -4.05 14.28
CA VAL A 242 3.90 -3.88 13.69
C VAL A 242 4.76 -3.09 14.67
N ASN A 243 5.99 -3.54 14.95
CA ASN A 243 6.90 -3.02 15.98
C ASN A 243 6.38 -3.19 17.44
N GLU A 244 5.38 -4.03 17.66
CA GLU A 244 4.77 -4.21 18.98
C GLU A 244 5.59 -5.20 19.81
N THR A 245 6.02 -4.78 21.01
CA THR A 245 6.93 -5.57 21.86
C THR A 245 6.22 -6.58 22.75
N ASN A 246 5.01 -6.25 23.20
CA ASN A 246 4.34 -7.05 24.26
C ASN A 246 3.71 -8.32 23.71
N THR A 247 2.84 -8.20 22.71
CA THR A 247 2.10 -9.32 22.13
C THR A 247 2.77 -9.89 20.91
N ALA A 248 3.39 -9.04 20.08
CA ALA A 248 4.09 -9.45 18.87
C ALA A 248 5.54 -9.89 19.11
N GLY A 249 6.15 -9.57 20.27
CA GLY A 249 7.50 -9.99 20.63
C GLY A 249 8.61 -9.34 19.80
N PHE A 250 8.34 -8.16 19.25
CA PHE A 250 9.32 -7.35 18.53
C PHE A 250 10.42 -6.84 19.47
N ASN A 251 11.70 -6.83 19.04
CA ASN A 251 12.83 -6.43 19.85
C ASN A 251 13.63 -5.26 19.27
N GLY A 252 13.05 -4.51 18.32
CA GLY A 252 13.70 -3.38 17.67
C GLY A 252 14.49 -3.78 16.43
N GLU A 253 14.06 -4.82 15.72
CA GLU A 253 14.61 -5.24 14.44
C GLU A 253 14.55 -4.07 13.44
N SER A 254 15.71 -3.66 12.93
CA SER A 254 15.87 -2.47 12.07
C SER A 254 16.50 -2.79 10.71
N THR A 255 16.75 -4.07 10.42
CA THR A 255 17.22 -4.53 9.11
C THR A 255 16.30 -5.61 8.56
N HIS A 256 16.29 -5.78 7.24
CA HIS A 256 15.49 -6.81 6.58
C HIS A 256 15.83 -8.22 7.08
N GLU A 257 17.11 -8.55 7.24
CA GLU A 257 17.56 -9.84 7.71
C GLU A 257 17.10 -10.10 9.16
N ALA A 258 17.18 -9.08 10.03
CA ALA A 258 16.72 -9.19 11.41
C ALA A 258 15.19 -9.38 11.47
N ALA A 259 14.44 -8.69 10.63
CA ALA A 259 12.98 -8.82 10.52
C ALA A 259 12.58 -10.21 10.01
N CYS A 260 13.27 -10.76 9.00
CA CYS A 260 13.05 -12.14 8.55
C CYS A 260 13.38 -13.16 9.63
N ALA A 261 14.48 -12.98 10.37
CA ALA A 261 14.85 -13.86 11.48
C ALA A 261 13.84 -13.80 12.64
N TYR A 262 13.32 -12.61 12.96
CA TYR A 262 12.22 -12.41 13.90
C TYR A 262 10.98 -13.18 13.46
N ALA A 263 10.54 -12.99 12.21
CA ALA A 263 9.37 -13.66 11.67
C ALA A 263 9.54 -15.19 11.66
N GLN A 264 10.71 -15.69 11.24
CA GLN A 264 11.04 -17.12 11.28
C GLN A 264 10.91 -17.69 12.69
N LYS A 265 11.52 -17.03 13.68
CA LYS A 265 11.44 -17.46 15.08
C LYS A 265 9.99 -17.52 15.61
N ARG A 266 9.15 -16.58 15.17
CA ARG A 266 7.71 -16.57 15.52
C ARG A 266 7.03 -17.80 14.94
N LEU A 267 7.21 -18.07 13.64
CA LEU A 267 6.62 -19.22 12.95
C LEU A 267 7.11 -20.55 13.50
N ASP A 268 8.41 -20.68 13.81
CA ASP A 268 8.99 -21.89 14.43
C ASP A 268 8.39 -22.19 15.82
N ASN A 269 7.89 -21.17 16.51
CA ASN A 269 7.21 -21.30 17.81
C ASN A 269 5.67 -21.33 17.69
N GLU A 270 5.14 -21.56 16.49
CA GLU A 270 3.71 -21.54 16.20
C GLU A 270 3.02 -20.23 16.64
N GLN A 271 3.72 -19.11 16.47
CA GLN A 271 3.24 -17.77 16.79
C GLN A 271 2.97 -16.97 15.51
N TYR A 272 2.03 -16.03 15.59
CA TYR A 272 1.66 -15.19 14.45
C TYR A 272 2.68 -14.07 14.22
N VAL A 273 2.71 -13.58 12.98
CA VAL A 273 3.30 -12.30 12.60
C VAL A 273 2.20 -11.39 12.09
N SER A 274 2.31 -10.09 12.37
CA SER A 274 1.37 -9.13 11.83
C SER A 274 1.80 -8.69 10.43
N LEU A 275 0.90 -8.79 9.46
CA LEU A 275 1.11 -8.25 8.13
C LEU A 275 0.62 -6.80 8.00
N GLY A 276 0.04 -6.25 9.06
CA GLY A 276 -0.46 -4.86 9.08
C GLY A 276 -1.67 -4.64 8.18
N GLY A 277 -1.71 -3.49 7.55
CA GLY A 277 -2.81 -3.09 6.66
C GLY A 277 -2.74 -3.71 5.26
N TRP A 278 -3.28 -3.00 4.26
CA TRP A 278 -3.35 -3.52 2.90
C TRP A 278 -1.98 -3.72 2.26
N GLY A 279 -1.82 -4.87 1.62
CA GLY A 279 -0.64 -5.22 0.82
C GLY A 279 0.53 -5.76 1.62
N GLY A 280 0.48 -5.74 2.96
CA GLY A 280 1.53 -6.35 3.79
C GLY A 280 1.63 -7.85 3.54
N TYR A 281 2.86 -8.37 3.46
CA TYR A 281 3.07 -9.77 3.10
C TYR A 281 4.30 -10.39 3.75
N ILE A 282 4.33 -11.72 3.73
CA ILE A 282 5.48 -12.55 4.09
C ILE A 282 5.70 -13.60 3.01
N VAL A 283 6.95 -13.85 2.68
CA VAL A 283 7.35 -14.91 1.75
C VAL A 283 8.03 -16.03 2.53
N VAL A 284 7.42 -17.21 2.49
CA VAL A 284 7.94 -18.41 3.14
C VAL A 284 8.25 -19.49 2.13
N GLY A 285 9.24 -20.32 2.42
CA GLY A 285 9.65 -21.44 1.59
C GLY A 285 9.65 -22.77 2.33
N PHE A 286 9.77 -23.82 1.55
CA PHE A 286 9.82 -25.21 2.00
C PHE A 286 11.08 -25.88 1.46
N ASP A 287 11.60 -26.84 2.19
CA ASP A 287 12.77 -27.63 1.79
C ASP A 287 12.45 -28.73 0.75
N HIS A 288 11.18 -28.83 0.36
CA HIS A 288 10.65 -29.74 -0.66
C HIS A 288 9.55 -29.06 -1.48
N SER A 289 9.19 -29.65 -2.61
CA SER A 289 8.08 -29.19 -3.44
C SER A 289 6.74 -29.63 -2.84
N ILE A 290 5.79 -28.72 -2.72
CA ILE A 290 4.39 -29.05 -2.44
C ILE A 290 3.74 -29.44 -3.76
N GLU A 291 3.24 -30.67 -3.84
CA GLU A 291 2.61 -31.20 -5.04
C GLU A 291 1.11 -30.90 -5.04
N ASN A 292 0.60 -30.37 -6.15
CA ASN A 292 -0.84 -30.27 -6.39
C ASN A 292 -1.41 -31.69 -6.69
N LYS A 293 -2.12 -32.27 -5.75
CA LYS A 293 -2.69 -33.63 -5.83
C LYS A 293 -4.21 -33.65 -5.96
N GLY A 294 -4.82 -32.48 -6.04
CA GLY A 294 -6.28 -32.31 -6.00
C GLY A 294 -6.82 -32.42 -4.56
N GLY A 295 -7.53 -31.42 -4.14
CA GLY A 295 -7.93 -31.19 -2.75
C GLY A 295 -7.03 -30.14 -2.10
N TYR A 296 -6.92 -30.17 -0.78
CA TYR A 296 -6.05 -29.25 -0.03
C TYR A 296 -4.63 -29.81 0.02
N ASP A 297 -3.67 -29.04 -0.49
CA ASP A 297 -2.26 -29.43 -0.53
C ASP A 297 -1.45 -28.86 0.63
N PHE A 298 -1.89 -27.75 1.24
CA PHE A 298 -1.34 -27.14 2.43
C PHE A 298 -2.41 -26.38 3.20
N SER A 299 -2.10 -26.00 4.44
CA SER A 299 -2.93 -25.15 5.27
C SER A 299 -2.11 -24.01 5.87
N ILE A 300 -2.76 -22.89 6.12
CA ILE A 300 -2.18 -21.75 6.84
C ILE A 300 -2.97 -21.59 8.11
N LYS A 301 -2.28 -21.68 9.26
CA LYS A 301 -2.87 -21.48 10.58
C LYS A 301 -2.85 -19.98 10.87
N GLY A 302 -4.03 -19.41 11.05
CA GLY A 302 -4.24 -18.02 11.47
C GLY A 302 -4.78 -17.95 12.91
N ASN A 303 -5.27 -16.78 13.30
CA ASN A 303 -5.94 -16.57 14.58
C ASN A 303 -7.38 -16.06 14.43
N ALA A 304 -7.97 -16.23 13.26
CA ALA A 304 -9.36 -15.88 13.00
C ALA A 304 -10.32 -16.58 13.95
N PHE A 305 -11.31 -15.85 14.44
CA PHE A 305 -12.42 -16.36 15.22
C PHE A 305 -13.72 -15.64 14.80
N ASP A 306 -14.84 -16.08 15.33
CA ASP A 306 -16.13 -15.48 14.99
C ASP A 306 -16.11 -13.96 15.20
N SER A 307 -16.52 -13.22 14.17
CA SER A 307 -16.49 -11.77 14.09
C SER A 307 -15.10 -11.08 14.04
N SER A 308 -14.02 -11.83 13.99
CA SER A 308 -12.65 -11.31 13.84
C SER A 308 -11.91 -12.12 12.78
N ASN A 309 -12.00 -11.67 11.53
CA ASN A 309 -11.34 -12.27 10.39
C ASN A 309 -10.53 -11.19 9.68
N GLU A 310 -9.24 -11.44 9.48
CA GLU A 310 -8.30 -10.58 8.76
C GLU A 310 -7.79 -11.30 7.48
N PRO A 311 -8.68 -11.49 6.47
CA PRO A 311 -8.43 -12.40 5.37
C PRO A 311 -7.23 -11.98 4.52
N GLY A 312 -6.24 -12.87 4.44
CA GLY A 312 -5.05 -12.72 3.63
C GLY A 312 -5.12 -13.51 2.32
N ILE A 313 -4.79 -12.86 1.21
CA ILE A 313 -4.68 -13.52 -0.10
C ILE A 313 -3.41 -14.37 -0.13
N VAL A 314 -3.52 -15.58 -0.65
CA VAL A 314 -2.40 -16.51 -0.75
C VAL A 314 -1.88 -16.55 -2.19
N TRP A 315 -0.57 -16.44 -2.32
CA TRP A 315 0.13 -16.57 -3.60
C TRP A 315 1.09 -17.75 -3.52
N VAL A 316 1.26 -18.43 -4.62
CA VAL A 316 2.22 -19.54 -4.75
C VAL A 316 3.17 -19.30 -5.90
N MET A 317 4.38 -19.80 -5.78
CA MET A 317 5.43 -19.68 -6.79
C MET A 317 6.08 -21.06 -6.99
N GLN A 318 6.44 -21.35 -8.21
CA GLN A 318 7.30 -22.47 -8.56
C GLN A 318 8.70 -21.93 -8.89
N ASP A 319 9.73 -22.50 -8.27
CA ASP A 319 11.13 -22.24 -8.61
C ASP A 319 11.43 -22.85 -9.99
N VAL A 320 11.20 -22.08 -11.07
CA VAL A 320 11.35 -22.57 -12.45
C VAL A 320 12.79 -22.50 -12.95
N ASN A 321 13.60 -21.62 -12.38
CA ASN A 321 14.99 -21.47 -12.73
C ASN A 321 15.93 -22.40 -11.90
N GLY A 322 15.41 -22.96 -10.79
CA GLY A 322 16.11 -23.91 -9.94
C GLY A 322 17.18 -23.28 -9.03
N ASP A 323 17.11 -21.97 -8.78
CA ASP A 323 18.08 -21.24 -7.95
C ASP A 323 17.74 -21.26 -6.44
N GLY A 324 16.55 -21.70 -6.08
CA GLY A 324 16.09 -21.80 -4.70
C GLY A 324 15.69 -20.44 -4.10
N LEU A 325 15.49 -19.42 -4.93
CA LEU A 325 15.05 -18.08 -4.53
C LEU A 325 13.58 -17.86 -4.93
N PRO A 326 12.82 -17.01 -4.22
CA PRO A 326 11.43 -16.72 -4.54
C PRO A 326 11.30 -15.56 -5.55
N ASN A 327 12.08 -15.60 -6.62
CA ASN A 327 12.19 -14.55 -7.62
C ASN A 327 11.46 -14.86 -8.94
N ASP A 328 10.77 -16.00 -9.01
CA ASP A 328 9.97 -16.40 -10.16
C ASP A 328 8.56 -15.78 -10.15
N GLU A 329 7.70 -16.21 -11.05
CA GLU A 329 6.32 -15.71 -11.15
C GLU A 329 5.44 -16.21 -10.01
N TRP A 330 4.76 -15.28 -9.37
CA TRP A 330 3.79 -15.53 -8.32
C TRP A 330 2.38 -15.65 -8.89
N TYR A 331 1.65 -16.66 -8.46
CA TYR A 331 0.27 -16.92 -8.88
C TYR A 331 -0.68 -16.77 -7.70
N GLU A 332 -1.63 -15.85 -7.84
CA GLU A 332 -2.71 -15.69 -6.86
C GLU A 332 -3.60 -16.93 -6.84
N LEU A 333 -3.79 -17.52 -5.67
CA LEU A 333 -4.81 -18.54 -5.47
C LEU A 333 -6.19 -17.89 -5.44
N LYS A 334 -7.09 -18.40 -6.29
CA LYS A 334 -8.43 -17.83 -6.41
C LYS A 334 -9.26 -18.18 -5.18
N GLY A 335 -9.63 -17.17 -4.42
CA GLY A 335 -10.61 -17.30 -3.36
C GLY A 335 -12.03 -16.93 -3.83
N SER A 336 -13.00 -16.95 -2.92
CA SER A 336 -14.42 -16.71 -3.19
C SER A 336 -14.72 -15.33 -3.77
N GLU A 337 -13.81 -14.35 -3.58
CA GLU A 337 -13.97 -12.97 -4.07
C GLU A 337 -13.24 -12.70 -5.40
N TYR A 338 -12.47 -13.68 -5.89
CA TYR A 338 -11.70 -13.51 -7.12
C TYR A 338 -12.60 -13.21 -8.32
N GLY A 339 -12.29 -12.12 -9.04
CA GLY A 339 -13.03 -11.69 -10.23
C GLY A 339 -14.38 -11.02 -9.95
N LYS A 340 -14.75 -10.78 -8.68
CA LYS A 340 -15.89 -9.96 -8.35
C LYS A 340 -15.62 -8.48 -8.67
N PRO A 341 -16.64 -7.69 -9.01
CA PRO A 341 -16.48 -6.27 -9.36
C PRO A 341 -15.85 -5.43 -8.24
N GLU A 342 -16.04 -5.84 -6.99
CA GLU A 342 -15.53 -5.14 -5.80
C GLU A 342 -14.07 -5.49 -5.50
N THR A 343 -13.52 -6.52 -6.13
CA THR A 343 -12.13 -6.94 -5.96
C THR A 343 -11.24 -6.23 -6.97
N ILE A 344 -10.28 -5.49 -6.48
CA ILE A 344 -9.37 -4.69 -7.32
C ILE A 344 -8.06 -5.46 -7.47
N GLN A 345 -7.83 -6.11 -8.60
CA GLN A 345 -6.64 -6.95 -8.83
C GLN A 345 -5.35 -6.15 -9.06
N ASP A 346 -5.43 -4.99 -9.69
CA ASP A 346 -4.26 -4.13 -9.93
C ASP A 346 -4.27 -2.97 -8.94
N TYR A 347 -4.13 -3.30 -7.65
CA TYR A 347 -4.11 -2.35 -6.55
C TYR A 347 -2.70 -2.06 -6.10
N ALA A 348 -2.40 -0.79 -5.87
CA ALA A 348 -1.15 -0.34 -5.28
C ALA A 348 -1.46 0.69 -4.20
N VAL A 349 -0.83 0.54 -3.05
CA VAL A 349 -0.94 1.48 -1.94
C VAL A 349 0.44 1.92 -1.49
N THR A 350 0.63 3.22 -1.38
CA THR A 350 1.85 3.84 -0.89
C THR A 350 1.64 4.33 0.53
N TYR A 351 2.50 3.92 1.44
CA TYR A 351 2.55 4.37 2.83
C TYR A 351 3.69 5.36 3.00
N PHE A 352 3.45 6.42 3.77
CA PHE A 352 4.42 7.47 4.03
C PHE A 352 4.93 7.37 5.46
N ARG A 353 6.25 7.49 5.66
CA ARG A 353 6.85 7.43 6.99
C ARG A 353 6.33 8.59 7.85
N PRO A 354 5.68 8.31 8.98
CA PRO A 354 5.21 9.36 9.87
C PRO A 354 6.34 9.93 10.74
N GLY A 355 6.09 11.08 11.34
CA GLY A 355 6.85 11.50 12.52
C GLY A 355 6.56 10.61 13.73
N PRO A 356 7.36 10.73 14.81
CA PRO A 356 7.14 9.99 16.04
C PRO A 356 5.73 10.20 16.63
N ASN A 357 5.08 9.10 17.02
CA ASN A 357 3.74 9.11 17.60
C ASN A 357 2.62 9.69 16.71
N MET A 358 2.83 9.72 15.41
CA MET A 358 1.85 10.18 14.43
C MET A 358 1.21 9.03 13.66
N ASP A 359 0.03 9.27 13.09
CA ASP A 359 -0.67 8.37 12.18
C ASP A 359 0.13 8.18 10.89
N THR A 360 0.05 6.97 10.32
CA THR A 360 0.73 6.67 9.06
C THR A 360 -0.18 6.96 7.88
N GLN A 361 0.14 7.98 7.11
CA GLN A 361 -0.63 8.35 5.92
C GLN A 361 -0.43 7.34 4.79
N TRP A 362 -1.47 7.16 3.97
CA TRP A 362 -1.42 6.35 2.77
C TRP A 362 -2.17 6.97 1.60
N GLN A 363 -1.78 6.58 0.39
CA GLN A 363 -2.47 6.90 -0.85
C GLN A 363 -2.46 5.67 -1.77
N ASP A 364 -3.57 5.40 -2.48
CA ASP A 364 -3.65 4.31 -3.43
C ASP A 364 -3.62 4.78 -4.90
N ASN A 365 -3.47 3.81 -5.81
CA ASN A 365 -3.47 4.08 -7.26
C ASN A 365 -4.87 4.35 -7.85
N LYS A 366 -5.91 4.40 -7.01
CA LYS A 366 -7.27 4.80 -7.40
C LYS A 366 -7.57 6.24 -6.98
N GLY A 367 -6.60 6.93 -6.33
CA GLY A 367 -6.71 8.30 -5.87
C GLY A 367 -7.33 8.44 -4.47
N ASN A 368 -7.58 7.34 -3.78
CA ASN A 368 -8.01 7.37 -2.38
C ASN A 368 -6.81 7.64 -1.48
N LYS A 369 -7.05 8.28 -0.35
CA LYS A 369 -6.05 8.58 0.68
C LYS A 369 -6.69 8.48 2.06
N GLY A 370 -5.86 8.25 3.07
CA GLY A 370 -6.27 8.16 4.46
C GLY A 370 -5.09 7.94 5.38
N ALA A 371 -5.37 7.50 6.59
CA ALA A 371 -4.36 7.20 7.59
C ALA A 371 -4.59 5.84 8.25
N ILE A 372 -3.52 5.24 8.72
CA ILE A 372 -3.55 4.18 9.73
C ILE A 372 -3.42 4.89 11.07
N ASP A 373 -4.51 4.92 11.82
CA ASP A 373 -4.61 5.64 13.08
C ASP A 373 -3.72 5.00 14.17
N ARG A 374 -2.97 5.81 14.89
CA ARG A 374 -2.16 5.35 15.99
C ARG A 374 -3.00 5.27 17.28
N LEU A 375 -3.22 4.06 17.76
CA LEU A 375 -3.99 3.77 18.98
C LEU A 375 -3.09 3.81 20.23
N GLY A 376 -2.43 4.93 20.48
CA GLY A 376 -1.36 5.07 21.47
C GLY A 376 -1.69 4.64 22.91
N ASN A 377 -2.97 4.63 23.30
CA ASN A 377 -3.41 4.15 24.63
C ASN A 377 -3.41 2.62 24.73
N TYR A 378 -3.48 1.91 23.61
CA TYR A 378 -3.56 0.44 23.56
C TYR A 378 -2.28 -0.18 22.98
N HIS A 379 -1.71 0.47 21.98
CA HIS A 379 -0.53 0.04 21.25
C HIS A 379 0.48 1.21 21.21
N PRO A 380 1.31 1.38 22.26
CA PRO A 380 2.05 2.61 22.54
C PRO A 380 3.35 2.75 21.73
N GLN A 381 3.68 1.80 20.82
CA GLN A 381 4.87 1.93 19.99
C GLN A 381 4.85 3.24 19.19
N GLU A 382 6.02 3.85 19.07
CA GLU A 382 6.21 5.16 18.48
C GLU A 382 5.81 5.20 17.00
N PHE A 383 6.05 4.08 16.28
CA PHE A 383 5.75 3.93 14.86
C PHE A 383 4.95 2.65 14.59
N TYR A 384 3.94 2.76 13.73
CA TYR A 384 3.27 1.61 13.11
C TYR A 384 3.88 1.26 11.75
N TYR A 385 4.73 2.14 11.20
CA TYR A 385 5.52 1.94 10.00
C TYR A 385 6.70 1.00 10.34
N PRO A 386 6.97 -0.06 9.52
CA PRO A 386 8.05 -1.01 9.83
C PRO A 386 9.40 -0.34 9.96
N LEU A 387 10.15 -0.60 11.05
CA LEU A 387 11.43 0.08 11.32
C LEU A 387 12.55 -0.34 10.37
N TRP A 388 12.46 -1.52 9.73
CA TRP A 388 13.45 -2.02 8.77
C TRP A 388 13.24 -1.54 7.33
N ILE A 389 12.20 -0.75 7.07
CA ILE A 389 12.02 -0.07 5.78
C ILE A 389 12.53 1.36 5.97
N GLU A 390 13.74 1.64 5.43
CA GLU A 390 14.40 2.93 5.63
C GLU A 390 13.82 4.06 4.77
N ALA A 391 13.15 3.72 3.66
CA ALA A 391 12.57 4.70 2.74
C ALA A 391 11.51 5.58 3.41
N ASP A 392 11.41 6.83 2.99
CA ASP A 392 10.37 7.78 3.46
C ASP A 392 8.97 7.38 3.01
N SER A 393 8.87 6.53 2.01
CA SER A 393 7.64 5.89 1.58
C SER A 393 7.93 4.57 0.90
N TYR A 394 6.96 3.65 0.92
CA TYR A 394 7.03 2.41 0.15
C TYR A 394 5.67 2.04 -0.39
N THR A 395 5.68 1.38 -1.56
CA THR A 395 4.46 0.97 -2.25
C THR A 395 4.34 -0.54 -2.25
N LEU A 396 3.18 -1.02 -1.85
CA LEU A 396 2.80 -2.43 -1.89
C LEU A 396 1.82 -2.67 -3.03
N TYR A 397 1.98 -3.79 -3.72
CA TYR A 397 1.23 -4.15 -4.92
C TYR A 397 0.52 -5.47 -4.73
N GLY A 398 -0.69 -5.61 -5.28
CA GLY A 398 -1.42 -6.87 -5.21
C GLY A 398 -2.89 -6.73 -5.54
N THR A 399 -3.71 -7.52 -4.87
CA THR A 399 -5.17 -7.52 -4.99
C THR A 399 -5.77 -6.96 -3.70
N CYS A 400 -6.71 -6.02 -3.83
CA CYS A 400 -7.46 -5.46 -2.71
C CYS A 400 -8.86 -6.07 -2.66
N LEU A 401 -9.18 -6.71 -1.54
CA LEU A 401 -10.52 -7.21 -1.24
C LEU A 401 -11.40 -6.10 -0.69
N LYS A 402 -12.71 -6.19 -0.93
CA LYS A 402 -13.67 -5.28 -0.30
C LYS A 402 -13.68 -5.50 1.21
N ALA A 403 -13.56 -4.41 1.98
CA ALA A 403 -13.69 -4.47 3.43
C ALA A 403 -15.05 -5.07 3.84
N ARG A 404 -15.03 -5.94 4.86
CA ARG A 404 -16.21 -6.56 5.46
C ARG A 404 -16.36 -6.20 6.93
N THR A 405 -15.75 -5.10 7.33
CA THR A 405 -15.85 -4.54 8.66
C THR A 405 -17.18 -3.82 8.82
N GLU A 406 -17.96 -4.19 9.82
CA GLU A 406 -19.26 -3.61 10.11
C GLU A 406 -19.36 -3.21 11.59
N GLN A 407 -20.03 -2.10 11.87
CA GLN A 407 -20.33 -1.69 13.23
C GLN A 407 -21.77 -2.04 13.56
N SER A 408 -21.98 -2.76 14.67
CA SER A 408 -23.31 -3.06 15.17
C SER A 408 -24.01 -1.77 15.61
N PRO A 409 -25.18 -1.42 15.04
CA PRO A 409 -25.90 -0.21 15.43
C PRO A 409 -26.42 -0.25 16.88
N SER A 410 -26.59 -1.45 17.44
CA SER A 410 -27.15 -1.63 18.77
C SER A 410 -26.11 -1.64 19.88
N THR A 411 -24.89 -2.14 19.60
CA THR A 411 -23.81 -2.29 20.60
C THR A 411 -22.64 -1.37 20.37
N GLY A 412 -22.51 -0.78 19.17
CA GLY A 412 -21.33 -0.02 18.75
C GLY A 412 -20.07 -0.89 18.53
N MET A 413 -20.16 -2.19 18.69
CA MET A 413 -19.03 -3.09 18.48
C MET A 413 -18.76 -3.32 16.99
N TRP A 414 -17.50 -3.37 16.64
CA TRP A 414 -17.04 -3.71 15.29
C TRP A 414 -16.88 -5.22 15.13
N SER A 415 -17.16 -5.70 13.94
CA SER A 415 -16.94 -7.08 13.52
C SER A 415 -16.36 -7.14 12.13
N ASN A 416 -15.44 -8.07 11.91
CA ASN A 416 -14.89 -8.40 10.60
C ASN A 416 -15.50 -9.73 10.15
N ASN A 417 -16.38 -9.68 9.15
CA ASN A 417 -17.07 -10.85 8.64
C ASN A 417 -16.17 -11.69 7.71
N PRO A 418 -16.27 -13.03 7.72
CA PRO A 418 -15.45 -13.89 6.89
C PRO A 418 -15.83 -13.84 5.41
N PHE A 419 -14.89 -14.20 4.55
CA PHE A 419 -15.17 -14.60 3.17
C PHE A 419 -15.51 -16.09 3.07
N GLY A 420 -16.03 -16.52 1.92
CA GLY A 420 -16.50 -17.88 1.75
C GLY A 420 -15.38 -18.93 1.84
N TRP A 421 -14.27 -18.74 1.10
CA TRP A 421 -13.15 -19.69 1.06
C TRP A 421 -11.93 -19.09 0.36
N GLY A 422 -10.76 -19.74 0.53
CA GLY A 422 -9.53 -19.45 -0.22
C GLY A 422 -8.66 -18.34 0.36
N TYR A 423 -8.81 -18.00 1.64
CA TYR A 423 -8.04 -16.95 2.32
C TYR A 423 -7.40 -17.47 3.60
N ALA A 424 -6.19 -17.01 3.88
CA ALA A 424 -5.57 -17.18 5.18
C ALA A 424 -6.29 -16.31 6.22
N ASP A 425 -6.20 -16.68 7.49
CA ASP A 425 -6.76 -15.96 8.63
C ASP A 425 -8.26 -15.61 8.48
N ASN A 426 -9.03 -16.61 8.04
CA ASN A 426 -10.43 -16.47 7.67
C ASN A 426 -11.21 -17.74 8.04
N ILE A 427 -12.32 -17.60 8.75
CA ILE A 427 -13.26 -18.72 9.02
C ILE A 427 -14.13 -18.94 7.78
N GLY A 428 -13.58 -19.59 6.77
CA GLY A 428 -14.27 -19.90 5.54
C GLY A 428 -14.89 -21.31 5.50
N ASP A 429 -15.55 -21.63 4.39
CA ASP A 429 -16.11 -22.97 4.16
C ASP A 429 -15.05 -24.05 3.94
N ASP A 430 -13.84 -23.65 3.61
CA ASP A 430 -12.65 -24.47 3.41
C ASP A 430 -11.82 -24.69 4.67
N MET A 431 -12.28 -24.18 5.82
CA MET A 431 -11.60 -24.38 7.08
C MET A 431 -11.69 -25.86 7.52
N PRO A 432 -10.57 -26.56 7.75
CA PRO A 432 -10.57 -28.01 8.01
C PRO A 432 -11.34 -28.42 9.28
N ASN A 433 -11.45 -27.52 10.23
CA ASN A 433 -12.16 -27.77 11.50
C ASN A 433 -12.84 -26.49 12.00
N LYS A 434 -14.07 -26.24 11.53
CA LYS A 434 -14.86 -25.05 11.93
C LYS A 434 -15.19 -24.99 13.42
N ASP A 435 -15.22 -26.14 14.09
CA ASP A 435 -15.54 -26.23 15.53
C ASP A 435 -14.31 -25.98 16.40
N ASN A 436 -13.12 -26.04 15.83
CA ASN A 436 -11.84 -25.74 16.50
C ASN A 436 -10.86 -25.11 15.48
N PRO A 437 -11.02 -23.82 15.19
CA PRO A 437 -10.24 -23.12 14.18
C PRO A 437 -8.76 -22.90 14.53
N ASN A 438 -8.33 -23.15 15.76
CA ASN A 438 -6.96 -22.95 16.27
C ASN A 438 -6.17 -24.26 16.41
#